data_5a70590fad05d8c45e888c44d8dec46c
#
_entry.id   5a70590fad05d8c45e888c44d8dec46c
#
_cell.length_a   1.000
_cell.length_b   1.000
_cell.length_c   1.000
_cell.angle_alpha   90.00
_cell.angle_beta   90.00
_cell.angle_gamma   90.00
#
_symmetry.space_group_name_H-M   'P 1'
#
loop_
_entity.id
_entity.type
_entity.pdbx_description
1 polymer ?
#
loop_
_entity_poly.entity_id
_entity_poly.type
_entity_poly.pdbx_seq_one_letter_code
_entity_poly.pdbx_strand_id
1 'polypeptide(L)'
;NVQFHKYELVIDESLSHVLEPIKIASRDIKIFLEDKRLIVQKENKYSRLTVSKEDSEGWCLPEGYKNLERKILNKCVYLEEKERENANGVKEYSLIEAMNPEIWSYFNQVLLMTYLFKGSLMEYYFQLHNIKYIPMGLSPDGLLVNHEFINGERYRPLITIVHNYNNW
;
A
#
# COMPACT_ATOMS: atom_id res chain seq x y z
N ASN A 1 0.00 -0.99 24.42
CA ASN A 1 0.69 -1.65 23.32
C ASN A 1 0.78 -3.15 23.62
N VAL A 2 0.01 -3.96 22.92
CA VAL A 2 0.12 -5.43 23.03
C VAL A 2 1.33 -5.83 22.20
N GLN A 3 2.38 -6.34 22.84
CA GLN A 3 3.57 -6.83 22.15
C GLN A 3 3.39 -8.33 21.86
N PHE A 4 3.33 -8.68 20.59
CA PHE A 4 3.21 -10.06 20.12
C PHE A 4 4.58 -10.73 19.83
N HIS A 5 5.68 -10.20 20.39
CA HIS A 5 7.04 -10.71 20.14
C HIS A 5 7.27 -12.19 20.48
N LYS A 6 6.29 -12.83 21.14
CA LYS A 6 6.34 -14.28 21.42
C LYS A 6 5.60 -15.12 20.38
N TYR A 7 4.94 -14.47 19.41
CA TYR A 7 4.10 -15.15 18.43
C TYR A 7 4.72 -15.07 17.04
N GLU A 8 4.48 -16.09 16.27
CA GLU A 8 4.75 -16.15 14.85
C GLU A 8 3.42 -15.89 14.11
N LEU A 9 3.47 -15.09 13.06
CA LEU A 9 2.33 -14.84 12.20
C LEU A 9 2.48 -15.65 10.92
N VAL A 10 1.49 -16.48 10.62
CA VAL A 10 1.42 -17.20 9.35
C VAL A 10 0.25 -16.62 8.57
N ILE A 11 0.53 -16.16 7.37
CA ILE A 11 -0.46 -15.63 6.43
C ILE A 11 -0.52 -16.59 5.25
N ASP A 12 -1.66 -17.21 5.07
CA ASP A 12 -1.96 -18.05 3.91
C ASP A 12 -2.61 -17.15 2.84
N GLU A 13 -1.97 -17.07 1.69
CA GLU A 13 -2.26 -16.17 0.58
C GLU A 13 -1.78 -14.71 0.76
N SER A 14 -1.72 -13.97 -0.34
CA SER A 14 -1.37 -12.55 -0.32
C SER A 14 -2.55 -11.70 0.13
N LEU A 15 -2.29 -10.75 1.03
CA LEU A 15 -3.31 -9.80 1.45
C LEU A 15 -3.63 -8.83 0.31
N SER A 16 -4.84 -8.91 -0.23
CA SER A 16 -5.31 -8.03 -1.30
C SER A 16 -5.56 -6.60 -0.85
N HIS A 17 -5.79 -6.40 0.47
CA HIS A 17 -6.17 -5.11 1.06
C HIS A 17 -5.01 -4.31 1.66
N VAL A 18 -3.76 -4.66 1.31
CA VAL A 18 -2.58 -3.90 1.80
C VAL A 18 -2.49 -2.49 1.22
N LEU A 19 -3.09 -2.28 0.05
CA LEU A 19 -3.22 -0.98 -0.61
C LEU A 19 -4.67 -0.83 -1.11
N GLU A 20 -5.38 0.17 -0.63
CA GLU A 20 -6.75 0.43 -1.00
C GLU A 20 -6.98 1.88 -1.44
N PRO A 21 -7.73 2.13 -2.51
CA PRO A 21 -8.11 3.49 -2.89
C PRO A 21 -9.10 4.05 -1.86
N ILE A 22 -8.89 5.29 -1.45
CA ILE A 22 -9.84 6.03 -0.62
C ILE A 22 -10.80 6.78 -1.56
N LYS A 23 -12.10 6.52 -1.40
CA LYS A 23 -13.14 7.19 -2.18
C LYS A 23 -13.37 8.60 -1.63
N ILE A 24 -12.78 9.60 -2.30
CA ILE A 24 -12.94 11.01 -2.01
C ILE A 24 -12.89 11.79 -3.34
N ALA A 25 -13.64 12.87 -3.45
CA ALA A 25 -13.59 13.68 -4.66
C ALA A 25 -12.25 14.42 -4.78
N SER A 26 -11.64 14.38 -5.97
CA SER A 26 -10.38 15.08 -6.26
C SER A 26 -10.45 16.58 -5.91
N ARG A 27 -11.62 17.20 -6.10
CA ARG A 27 -11.87 18.60 -5.73
C ARG A 27 -11.67 18.85 -4.23
N ASP A 28 -12.15 17.96 -3.38
CA ASP A 28 -12.06 18.12 -1.92
C ASP A 28 -10.61 17.97 -1.46
N ILE A 29 -9.88 17.01 -2.04
CA ILE A 29 -8.44 16.86 -1.78
C ILE A 29 -7.71 18.15 -2.15
N LYS A 30 -8.02 18.73 -3.33
CA LYS A 30 -7.41 19.96 -3.80
C LYS A 30 -7.67 21.12 -2.82
N ILE A 31 -8.91 21.28 -2.35
CA ILE A 31 -9.28 22.30 -1.37
C ILE A 31 -8.46 22.15 -0.08
N PHE A 32 -8.36 20.93 0.46
CA PHE A 32 -7.62 20.70 1.70
C PHE A 32 -6.11 20.94 1.55
N LEU A 33 -5.55 20.72 0.36
CA LEU A 33 -4.16 21.05 0.06
C LEU A 33 -3.95 22.56 -0.08
N GLU A 34 -4.86 23.27 -0.78
CA GLU A 34 -4.81 24.73 -0.96
C GLU A 34 -4.98 25.47 0.39
N ASP A 35 -5.90 25.00 1.23
CA ASP A 35 -6.14 25.51 2.58
C ASP A 35 -5.03 25.15 3.58
N LYS A 36 -4.00 24.38 3.15
CA LYS A 36 -2.92 23.86 3.99
C LYS A 36 -3.38 22.99 5.16
N ARG A 37 -4.59 22.45 5.10
CA ARG A 37 -5.07 21.46 6.08
C ARG A 37 -4.38 20.12 5.91
N LEU A 38 -4.06 19.78 4.66
CA LEU A 38 -3.24 18.62 4.31
C LEU A 38 -1.89 19.09 3.78
N ILE A 39 -0.85 18.41 4.21
CA ILE A 39 0.53 18.67 3.81
C ILE A 39 1.08 17.43 3.12
N VAL A 40 1.75 17.65 1.99
CA VAL A 40 2.41 16.58 1.25
C VAL A 40 3.86 16.45 1.71
N GLN A 41 4.22 15.32 2.26
CA GLN A 41 5.60 14.95 2.55
C GLN A 41 6.11 14.03 1.45
N LYS A 42 7.13 14.45 0.72
CA LYS A 42 7.77 13.60 -0.28
C LYS A 42 8.71 12.61 0.39
N GLU A 43 8.43 11.33 0.22
CA GLU A 43 9.25 10.21 0.68
C GLU A 43 9.73 9.42 -0.55
N ASN A 44 10.94 9.68 -1.02
CA ASN A 44 11.50 9.07 -2.24
C ASN A 44 10.60 9.30 -3.46
N LYS A 45 9.92 8.24 -3.92
CA LYS A 45 9.02 8.26 -5.08
C LYS A 45 7.56 8.54 -4.72
N TYR A 46 7.23 8.60 -3.43
CA TYR A 46 5.87 8.66 -2.95
C TYR A 46 5.58 9.96 -2.23
N SER A 47 4.34 10.38 -2.28
CA SER A 47 3.84 11.59 -1.63
C SER A 47 2.91 11.18 -0.50
N ARG A 48 3.41 11.20 0.73
CA ARG A 48 2.63 10.88 1.92
C ARG A 48 1.87 12.10 2.41
N LEU A 49 0.65 11.91 2.88
CA LEU A 49 -0.14 12.97 3.49
C LEU A 49 0.10 13.04 5.00
N THR A 50 0.14 14.27 5.48
CA THR A 50 0.09 14.61 6.91
C THR A 50 -0.91 15.72 7.13
N VAL A 51 -1.44 15.84 8.35
CA VAL A 51 -2.32 16.95 8.75
C VAL A 51 -1.48 18.10 9.26
N SER A 52 -1.92 19.32 9.01
CA SER A 52 -1.30 20.52 9.61
C SER A 52 -1.42 20.46 11.13
N LYS A 53 -0.35 20.84 11.83
CA LYS A 53 -0.33 20.90 13.30
C LYS A 53 -0.76 22.26 13.86
N GLU A 54 -1.14 23.19 12.98
CA GLU A 54 -1.38 24.57 13.39
C GLU A 54 -2.63 24.76 14.25
N ASP A 55 -3.59 23.83 14.21
CA ASP A 55 -4.79 23.86 15.05
C ASP A 55 -4.69 22.84 16.19
N SER A 56 -4.16 23.25 17.32
CA SER A 56 -3.91 22.38 18.49
C SER A 56 -5.17 21.95 19.25
N GLU A 57 -6.35 22.38 18.88
CA GLU A 57 -7.59 22.14 19.63
C GLU A 57 -8.75 21.50 18.86
N GLY A 58 -8.49 20.79 17.77
CA GLY A 58 -9.58 20.15 17.04
C GLY A 58 -9.13 19.31 15.86
N TRP A 59 -10.12 18.79 15.15
CA TRP A 59 -9.91 18.12 13.88
C TRP A 59 -9.59 19.17 12.80
N CYS A 60 -8.52 18.97 12.03
CA CYS A 60 -8.13 19.87 10.95
C CYS A 60 -9.07 19.77 9.74
N LEU A 61 -9.68 18.60 9.54
CA LEU A 61 -10.63 18.37 8.47
C LEU A 61 -12.09 18.53 8.96
N PRO A 62 -13.03 18.89 8.07
CA PRO A 62 -14.45 18.96 8.40
C PRO A 62 -15.00 17.61 8.93
N GLU A 63 -16.12 17.68 9.67
CA GLU A 63 -16.77 16.53 10.33
C GLU A 63 -16.88 15.28 9.43
N GLY A 64 -17.30 15.46 8.18
CA GLY A 64 -17.44 14.36 7.22
C GLY A 64 -16.13 13.67 6.83
N TYR A 65 -14.97 14.23 7.18
CA TYR A 65 -13.64 13.74 6.83
C TYR A 65 -12.81 13.30 8.03
N LYS A 66 -13.39 13.23 9.22
CA LYS A 66 -12.70 12.78 10.44
C LYS A 66 -12.07 11.39 10.31
N ASN A 67 -12.72 10.49 9.55
CA ASN A 67 -12.14 9.16 9.32
C ASN A 67 -10.89 9.24 8.43
N LEU A 68 -10.91 10.10 7.41
CA LEU A 68 -9.73 10.36 6.58
C LEU A 68 -8.59 10.93 7.42
N GLU A 69 -8.88 11.92 8.26
CA GLU A 69 -7.89 12.53 9.14
C GLU A 69 -7.25 11.50 10.08
N ARG A 70 -8.07 10.61 10.67
CA ARG A 70 -7.57 9.51 11.51
C ARG A 70 -6.62 8.58 10.73
N LYS A 71 -6.95 8.25 9.49
CA LYS A 71 -6.09 7.43 8.62
C LYS A 71 -4.77 8.16 8.34
N ILE A 72 -4.81 9.44 8.05
CA ILE A 72 -3.61 10.26 7.79
C ILE A 72 -2.72 10.36 9.04
N LEU A 73 -3.31 10.54 10.22
CA LEU A 73 -2.58 10.58 11.49
C LEU A 73 -1.85 9.25 11.79
N ASN A 74 -2.40 8.13 11.36
CA ASN A 74 -1.74 6.82 11.44
C ASN A 74 -0.63 6.64 10.39
N LYS A 75 -0.38 7.65 9.58
CA LYS A 75 0.70 7.69 8.58
C LYS A 75 0.57 6.62 7.48
N CYS A 76 -0.64 6.33 7.05
CA CYS A 76 -0.93 5.27 6.07
C CYS A 76 -1.54 5.77 4.75
N VAL A 77 -1.61 7.10 4.53
CA VAL A 77 -2.28 7.65 3.34
C VAL A 77 -1.28 8.32 2.40
N TYR A 78 -1.34 7.94 1.13
CA TYR A 78 -0.51 8.46 0.06
C TYR A 78 -1.35 9.22 -0.96
N LEU A 79 -0.77 10.29 -1.50
CA LEU A 79 -1.34 11.10 -2.57
C LEU A 79 -0.79 10.63 -3.91
N GLU A 80 -1.68 10.34 -4.84
CA GLU A 80 -1.38 10.17 -6.24
C GLU A 80 -1.89 11.41 -7.00
N GLU A 81 -1.01 12.04 -7.78
CA GLU A 81 -1.32 13.17 -8.64
C GLU A 81 -1.20 12.72 -10.09
N LYS A 82 -2.28 12.88 -10.87
CA LYS A 82 -2.31 12.58 -12.29
C LYS A 82 -2.64 13.84 -13.08
N GLU A 83 -1.92 14.09 -14.15
CA GLU A 83 -2.32 15.10 -15.12
C GLU A 83 -3.31 14.47 -16.10
N ARG A 84 -4.46 15.13 -16.31
CA ARG A 84 -5.38 14.73 -17.38
C ARG A 84 -4.79 15.15 -18.72
N GLU A 85 -4.48 14.19 -19.57
CA GLU A 85 -3.91 14.40 -20.91
C GLU A 85 -4.75 15.33 -21.81
N ASN A 86 -6.05 15.46 -21.54
CA ASN A 86 -6.99 16.18 -22.41
C ASN A 86 -7.56 17.50 -21.84
N ALA A 87 -7.06 17.99 -20.71
CA ALA A 87 -7.69 19.14 -20.03
C ALA A 87 -6.63 20.11 -19.49
N ASN A 88 -6.05 20.94 -20.38
CA ASN A 88 -5.34 22.20 -20.03
C ASN A 88 -4.63 22.22 -18.65
N GLY A 89 -3.87 21.17 -18.31
CA GLY A 89 -3.10 21.12 -17.06
C GLY A 89 -3.95 20.90 -15.78
N VAL A 90 -5.17 20.39 -15.89
CA VAL A 90 -5.99 20.07 -14.72
C VAL A 90 -5.43 18.84 -14.03
N LYS A 91 -4.95 19.03 -12.81
CA LYS A 91 -4.46 17.96 -11.94
C LYS A 91 -5.63 17.22 -11.29
N GLU A 92 -5.57 15.92 -11.34
CA GLU A 92 -6.49 15.01 -10.65
C GLU A 92 -5.78 14.35 -9.49
N TYR A 93 -6.43 14.35 -8.33
CA TYR A 93 -5.87 13.79 -7.11
C TYR A 93 -6.63 12.54 -6.71
N SER A 94 -5.90 11.50 -6.31
CA SER A 94 -6.45 10.32 -5.69
C SER A 94 -5.65 9.94 -4.44
N LEU A 95 -6.31 9.27 -3.50
CA LEU A 95 -5.69 8.83 -2.27
C LEU A 95 -5.65 7.30 -2.20
N ILE A 96 -4.53 6.80 -1.70
CA ILE A 96 -4.32 5.37 -1.45
C ILE A 96 -4.02 5.19 0.03
N GLU A 97 -4.81 4.37 0.70
CA GLU A 97 -4.50 3.89 2.04
C GLU A 97 -3.59 2.68 1.94
N ALA A 98 -2.52 2.67 2.72
CA ALA A 98 -1.69 1.49 2.91
C ALA A 98 -1.85 0.95 4.33
N MET A 99 -1.78 -0.35 4.49
CA MET A 99 -1.72 -0.97 5.81
C MET A 99 -0.50 -0.44 6.57
N ASN A 100 -0.65 -0.18 7.89
CA ASN A 100 0.47 0.33 8.69
C ASN A 100 1.60 -0.72 8.75
N PRO A 101 2.81 -0.40 8.25
CA PRO A 101 3.92 -1.35 8.23
C PRO A 101 4.43 -1.72 9.63
N GLU A 102 4.14 -0.93 10.65
CA GLU A 102 4.53 -1.24 12.03
C GLU A 102 3.91 -2.54 12.55
N ILE A 103 2.81 -3.00 11.95
CA ILE A 103 2.15 -4.26 12.34
C ILE A 103 3.10 -5.46 12.24
N TRP A 104 4.02 -5.45 11.26
CA TRP A 104 4.98 -6.53 11.06
C TRP A 104 6.00 -6.64 12.19
N SER A 105 6.33 -5.51 12.82
CA SER A 105 7.30 -5.45 13.92
C SER A 105 6.76 -6.01 15.24
N TYR A 106 5.46 -6.25 15.33
CA TYR A 106 4.86 -6.81 16.56
C TYR A 106 5.07 -8.32 16.72
N PHE A 107 5.45 -9.01 15.63
CA PHE A 107 5.65 -10.45 15.62
C PHE A 107 7.14 -10.79 15.62
N ASN A 108 7.49 -11.92 16.23
CA ASN A 108 8.84 -12.44 16.20
C ASN A 108 9.26 -12.85 14.78
N GLN A 109 8.35 -13.51 14.07
CA GLN A 109 8.51 -13.94 12.70
C GLN A 109 7.18 -13.83 11.95
N VAL A 110 7.26 -13.47 10.68
CA VAL A 110 6.10 -13.48 9.78
C VAL A 110 6.42 -14.38 8.60
N LEU A 111 5.60 -15.39 8.40
CA LEU A 111 5.63 -16.31 7.27
C LEU A 111 4.47 -15.96 6.33
N LEU A 112 4.80 -15.56 5.11
CA LEU A 112 3.80 -15.31 4.07
C LEU A 112 3.86 -16.45 3.06
N MET A 113 2.82 -17.28 3.04
CA MET A 113 2.67 -18.37 2.09
C MET A 113 1.81 -17.88 0.92
N THR A 114 2.41 -17.65 -0.22
CA THR A 114 1.70 -17.17 -1.40
C THR A 114 2.25 -17.78 -2.67
N TYR A 115 1.37 -18.04 -3.62
CA TYR A 115 1.74 -18.65 -4.89
C TYR A 115 2.41 -17.64 -5.85
N LEU A 116 1.97 -16.39 -5.86
CA LEU A 116 2.44 -15.34 -6.76
C LEU A 116 2.79 -14.06 -5.98
N PHE A 117 3.93 -14.09 -5.28
CA PHE A 117 4.38 -12.89 -4.57
C PHE A 117 4.90 -11.82 -5.53
N LYS A 118 5.73 -12.22 -6.51
CA LYS A 118 6.35 -11.29 -7.45
C LYS A 118 5.32 -10.67 -8.38
N GLY A 119 5.26 -9.34 -8.42
CA GLY A 119 4.27 -8.55 -9.15
C GLY A 119 2.93 -8.40 -8.42
N SER A 120 2.79 -8.93 -7.21
CA SER A 120 1.59 -8.74 -6.39
C SER A 120 1.54 -7.38 -5.72
N LEU A 121 0.35 -6.95 -5.27
CA LEU A 121 0.20 -5.74 -4.45
C LEU A 121 1.03 -5.81 -3.15
N MET A 122 1.22 -7.02 -2.62
CA MET A 122 2.01 -7.25 -1.43
C MET A 122 3.50 -6.96 -1.67
N GLU A 123 4.05 -7.34 -2.83
CA GLU A 123 5.42 -7.00 -3.19
C GLU A 123 5.59 -5.48 -3.31
N TYR A 124 4.66 -4.79 -4.00
CA TYR A 124 4.70 -3.33 -4.09
C TYR A 124 4.59 -2.65 -2.74
N TYR A 125 3.74 -3.17 -1.87
CA TYR A 125 3.61 -2.68 -0.50
C TYR A 125 4.91 -2.86 0.29
N PHE A 126 5.59 -4.01 0.16
CA PHE A 126 6.88 -4.25 0.80
C PHE A 126 7.97 -3.31 0.27
N GLN A 127 7.98 -3.04 -1.04
CA GLN A 127 8.87 -2.07 -1.67
C GLN A 127 8.57 -0.64 -1.19
N LEU A 128 7.29 -0.26 -1.12
CA LEU A 128 6.84 1.05 -0.65
C LEU A 128 7.37 1.36 0.76
N HIS A 129 7.30 0.38 1.65
CA HIS A 129 7.70 0.52 3.05
C HIS A 129 9.11 0.02 3.35
N ASN A 130 9.89 -0.35 2.34
CA ASN A 130 11.24 -0.90 2.48
C ASN A 130 11.30 -2.10 3.44
N ILE A 131 10.27 -2.95 3.41
CA ILE A 131 10.19 -4.18 4.20
C ILE A 131 11.06 -5.24 3.52
N LYS A 132 12.06 -5.71 4.25
CA LYS A 132 12.94 -6.78 3.77
C LYS A 132 12.28 -8.14 3.98
N TYR A 133 12.41 -9.01 3.00
CA TYR A 133 11.92 -10.38 3.07
C TYR A 133 12.94 -11.34 2.48
N ILE A 134 12.84 -12.59 2.89
CA ILE A 134 13.66 -13.69 2.38
C ILE A 134 12.74 -14.63 1.63
N PRO A 135 12.92 -14.80 0.30
CA PRO A 135 12.14 -15.77 -0.45
C PRO A 135 12.55 -17.18 -0.04
N MET A 136 11.55 -18.00 0.28
CA MET A 136 11.74 -19.39 0.67
C MET A 136 10.95 -20.30 -0.25
N GLY A 137 11.49 -21.48 -0.52
CA GLY A 137 10.82 -22.53 -1.29
C GLY A 137 10.85 -23.85 -0.53
N LEU A 138 10.06 -24.81 -0.98
CA LEU A 138 10.13 -26.17 -0.47
C LEU A 138 11.05 -27.00 -1.35
N SER A 139 12.04 -27.66 -0.71
CA SER A 139 12.83 -28.70 -1.37
C SER A 139 11.97 -29.94 -1.64
N PRO A 140 12.43 -30.88 -2.48
CA PRO A 140 11.73 -32.16 -2.69
C PRO A 140 11.46 -32.95 -1.40
N ASP A 141 12.32 -32.76 -0.39
CA ASP A 141 12.20 -33.39 0.93
C ASP A 141 11.28 -32.62 1.89
N GLY A 142 10.62 -31.55 1.41
CA GLY A 142 9.69 -30.73 2.20
C GLY A 142 10.36 -29.75 3.16
N LEU A 143 11.65 -29.50 3.04
CA LEU A 143 12.36 -28.51 3.85
C LEU A 143 12.26 -27.11 3.24
N LEU A 144 12.16 -26.08 4.10
CA LEU A 144 12.27 -24.69 3.67
C LEU A 144 13.71 -24.38 3.31
N VAL A 145 13.92 -23.92 2.09
CA VAL A 145 15.22 -23.52 1.56
C VAL A 145 15.13 -22.13 0.95
N ASN A 146 16.22 -21.38 0.96
CA ASN A 146 16.29 -20.13 0.22
C ASN A 146 16.01 -20.39 -1.25
N HIS A 147 15.05 -19.64 -1.79
CA HIS A 147 14.61 -19.80 -3.16
C HIS A 147 14.75 -18.47 -3.90
N GLU A 148 15.54 -18.48 -4.97
CA GLU A 148 15.44 -17.39 -5.94
C GLU A 148 14.13 -17.58 -6.69
N PHE A 149 13.30 -16.52 -6.74
CA PHE A 149 12.10 -16.56 -7.57
C PHE A 149 12.52 -16.79 -9.02
N ILE A 150 12.50 -18.04 -9.42
CA ILE A 150 12.63 -18.41 -10.83
C ILE A 150 11.40 -17.78 -11.49
N ASN A 151 11.60 -16.69 -12.19
CA ASN A 151 10.57 -16.08 -13.03
C ASN A 151 9.90 -17.21 -13.79
N GLY A 152 8.59 -17.23 -13.79
CA GLY A 152 7.75 -18.31 -14.32
C GLY A 152 7.99 -18.74 -15.76
N GLU A 153 9.22 -18.63 -16.28
CA GLU A 153 9.62 -19.13 -17.59
C GLU A 153 9.34 -20.63 -17.73
N ARG A 154 9.46 -21.40 -16.65
CA ARG A 154 9.12 -22.83 -16.63
C ARG A 154 7.63 -23.08 -16.86
N TYR A 155 6.76 -22.15 -16.49
CA TYR A 155 5.31 -22.25 -16.64
C TYR A 155 4.76 -21.38 -17.77
N ARG A 156 5.59 -20.58 -18.42
CA ARG A 156 5.22 -19.72 -19.54
C ARG A 156 4.44 -20.43 -20.65
N PRO A 157 4.79 -21.69 -21.02
CA PRO A 157 4.00 -22.43 -22.01
C PRO A 157 2.60 -22.86 -21.53
N LEU A 158 2.37 -22.85 -20.21
CA LEU A 158 1.12 -23.29 -19.59
C LEU A 158 0.14 -22.13 -19.34
N ILE A 159 0.60 -20.89 -19.51
CA ILE A 159 -0.20 -19.69 -19.28
C ILE A 159 -0.56 -19.06 -20.63
N THR A 160 -1.82 -19.21 -21.02
CA THR A 160 -2.39 -18.46 -22.16
C THR A 160 -2.99 -17.16 -21.61
N ILE A 161 -2.37 -16.02 -21.94
CA ILE A 161 -2.95 -14.72 -21.62
C ILE A 161 -3.99 -14.41 -22.70
N VAL A 162 -5.26 -14.47 -22.34
CA VAL A 162 -6.34 -14.04 -23.23
C VAL A 162 -6.52 -12.54 -23.09
N HIS A 163 -6.02 -11.78 -24.08
CA HIS A 163 -6.25 -10.34 -24.17
C HIS A 163 -7.66 -10.06 -24.70
N ASN A 164 -8.66 -10.21 -23.89
CA ASN A 164 -10.00 -9.69 -24.16
C ASN A 164 -10.24 -8.43 -23.33
N TYR A 165 -9.55 -7.34 -23.72
CA TYR A 165 -9.88 -6.00 -23.24
C TYR A 165 -10.96 -5.36 -24.10
N ASN A 166 -12.09 -6.00 -24.24
CA ASN A 166 -13.28 -5.32 -24.70
C ASN A 166 -14.33 -5.45 -23.60
N ASN A 167 -14.70 -4.29 -23.08
CA ASN A 167 -15.86 -4.02 -22.22
C ASN A 167 -15.70 -4.28 -20.71
N TRP A 168 -15.21 -3.23 -20.05
CA TRP A 168 -15.88 -2.71 -18.83
C TRP A 168 -15.87 -1.20 -18.86
#